data_9177ae6a7a5b4127a62a69830a78fce8
#
_entry.id   9177ae6a7a5b4127a62a69830a78fce8
#
_cell.length_a   1.000
_cell.length_b   1.000
_cell.length_c   1.000
_cell.angle_alpha   90.00
_cell.angle_beta   90.00
_cell.angle_gamma   90.00
#
_symmetry.space_group_name_H-M   'P 1'
#
loop_
_entity.id
_entity.type
_entity.pdbx_description
1 polymer ?
#
loop_
_entity_poly.entity_id
_entity_poly.type
_entity_poly.pdbx_seq_one_letter_code
_entity_poly.pdbx_strand_id
1 'polypeptide(L)'
;MKKTLKNVAWVCVVLSLTAAVAFADTDKAVNDDTAVARSLDIFNSLYKELNTFYVDTIDAQKSIENAINAMLDEIDPYTEYIPAKETDEFMTISTGEYGGIGSYLLERTINGKKGVYISGPYEGSPAARAGLRSGDRIIMIDGDSTTSWSSDQVSKHLKGQANTHLTVTVVRPWDEDSIKTFSFNRETISVNPVPYYGVTRDNIGYIALTTFNEKSAQQVRDALIELKKDPRVKNIVLDLRSNGGGIVEGAIQIVGYFVPKGTQVLVMRGRDKSSERTYKTTVDPIDTDIPLAVLIDGGSASASEITAGALQDLDRAVIIGSRSFGKGLVQSTRQLPYDGMLKVTIAKYYIPSGRLIQEVDYGNRNDDGTFKKTTTDSTARVFHTAHGREVREGGGIMPDIKVEPRELKRVVYNIMRDHWDFDFATKYVAQHAKDIPNPADFQVTDDIFNEFKAFINPEKFEYDKVCEQQLAALRKTATAEGYMNDSTTALFDRLEALLKHDLDHDLDLHRRDISYLLGQEIMDRLYYQRGQVQNAIKDDEYLDAAKKMFDNPGEYQRILNIPAKKGKSNKKKK
;
A
#
# COMPACT_ATOMS: atom_id res chain seq x y z
N MET A 1 -20.27 -12.84 -72.62
CA MET A 1 -20.41 -13.96 -71.70
C MET A 1 -19.17 -14.35 -70.90
N LYS A 2 -17.92 -14.20 -71.36
CA LYS A 2 -16.72 -14.58 -70.56
C LYS A 2 -16.32 -13.61 -69.47
N LYS A 3 -16.76 -12.31 -69.47
CA LYS A 3 -16.46 -11.35 -68.41
C LYS A 3 -17.43 -11.43 -67.22
N THR A 4 -18.67 -11.83 -67.43
CA THR A 4 -19.69 -12.01 -66.39
C THR A 4 -19.43 -13.24 -65.52
N LEU A 5 -18.89 -14.32 -66.09
CA LEU A 5 -18.54 -15.53 -65.30
C LEU A 5 -17.34 -15.32 -64.34
N LYS A 6 -16.35 -14.46 -64.70
CA LYS A 6 -15.23 -14.17 -63.82
C LYS A 6 -15.63 -13.37 -62.58
N ASN A 7 -16.57 -12.44 -62.73
CA ASN A 7 -17.04 -11.63 -61.61
C ASN A 7 -17.95 -12.41 -60.63
N VAL A 8 -18.72 -13.38 -61.13
CA VAL A 8 -19.53 -14.27 -60.28
C VAL A 8 -18.64 -15.25 -59.53
N ALA A 9 -17.58 -15.78 -60.13
CA ALA A 9 -16.61 -16.65 -59.44
C ALA A 9 -15.84 -15.92 -58.34
N TRP A 10 -15.50 -14.63 -58.50
CA TRP A 10 -14.86 -13.83 -57.48
C TRP A 10 -15.80 -13.49 -56.32
N VAL A 11 -17.05 -13.19 -56.56
CA VAL A 11 -18.06 -12.95 -55.50
C VAL A 11 -18.34 -14.21 -54.69
N CYS A 12 -18.41 -15.39 -55.34
CA CYS A 12 -18.58 -16.66 -54.62
C CYS A 12 -17.36 -17.03 -53.78
N VAL A 13 -16.12 -16.73 -54.22
CA VAL A 13 -14.90 -16.98 -53.44
C VAL A 13 -14.79 -16.03 -52.26
N VAL A 14 -15.17 -14.76 -52.41
CA VAL A 14 -15.18 -13.81 -51.31
C VAL A 14 -16.28 -14.14 -50.29
N LEU A 15 -17.48 -14.56 -50.75
CA LEU A 15 -18.55 -14.99 -49.86
C LEU A 15 -18.24 -16.33 -49.16
N SER A 16 -17.53 -17.25 -49.81
CA SER A 16 -17.10 -18.50 -49.16
C SER A 16 -15.95 -18.29 -48.17
N LEU A 17 -15.04 -17.33 -48.38
CA LEU A 17 -14.00 -16.97 -47.42
C LEU A 17 -14.57 -16.22 -46.20
N THR A 18 -15.55 -15.32 -46.39
CA THR A 18 -16.22 -14.63 -45.26
C THR A 18 -17.10 -15.59 -44.46
N ALA A 19 -17.76 -16.55 -45.08
CA ALA A 19 -18.51 -17.60 -44.40
C ALA A 19 -17.57 -18.57 -43.64
N ALA A 20 -16.42 -18.95 -44.21
CA ALA A 20 -15.45 -19.82 -43.53
C ALA A 20 -14.82 -19.17 -42.31
N VAL A 21 -14.57 -17.84 -42.34
CA VAL A 21 -14.06 -17.09 -41.18
C VAL A 21 -15.15 -16.96 -40.09
N ALA A 22 -16.42 -16.72 -40.48
CA ALA A 22 -17.53 -16.66 -39.54
C ALA A 22 -17.83 -18.03 -38.90
N PHE A 23 -17.72 -19.11 -39.64
CA PHE A 23 -17.88 -20.48 -39.11
C PHE A 23 -16.71 -20.90 -38.22
N ALA A 24 -15.47 -20.49 -38.54
CA ALA A 24 -14.30 -20.80 -37.69
C ALA A 24 -14.36 -20.11 -36.33
N ASP A 25 -14.87 -18.87 -36.26
CA ASP A 25 -15.05 -18.16 -34.97
C ASP A 25 -16.24 -18.73 -34.17
N THR A 26 -17.33 -19.15 -34.82
CA THR A 26 -18.45 -19.81 -34.13
C THR A 26 -18.07 -21.21 -33.64
N ASP A 27 -17.31 -21.99 -34.39
CA ASP A 27 -16.83 -23.31 -33.98
C ASP A 27 -15.86 -23.23 -32.80
N LYS A 28 -15.04 -22.21 -32.72
CA LYS A 28 -14.12 -21.99 -31.57
C LYS A 28 -14.87 -21.60 -30.31
N ALA A 29 -15.87 -20.72 -30.39
CA ALA A 29 -16.72 -20.34 -29.26
C ALA A 29 -17.58 -21.52 -28.76
N VAL A 30 -18.19 -22.28 -29.65
CA VAL A 30 -19.00 -23.48 -29.33
C VAL A 30 -18.12 -24.57 -28.69
N ASN A 31 -16.88 -24.76 -29.16
CA ASN A 31 -15.94 -25.69 -28.54
C ASN A 31 -15.50 -25.25 -27.13
N ASP A 32 -15.29 -23.96 -26.88
CA ASP A 32 -14.96 -23.44 -25.57
C ASP A 32 -16.11 -23.65 -24.58
N ASP A 33 -17.34 -23.33 -24.93
CA ASP A 33 -18.51 -23.52 -24.06
C ASP A 33 -18.78 -25.00 -23.76
N THR A 34 -18.57 -25.88 -24.73
CA THR A 34 -18.70 -27.33 -24.55
C THR A 34 -17.61 -27.88 -23.62
N ALA A 35 -16.39 -27.37 -23.74
CA ALA A 35 -15.27 -27.74 -22.87
C ALA A 35 -15.51 -27.30 -21.43
N VAL A 36 -16.02 -26.07 -21.22
CA VAL A 36 -16.40 -25.55 -19.91
C VAL A 36 -17.50 -26.41 -19.28
N ALA A 37 -18.59 -26.68 -20.00
CA ALA A 37 -19.70 -27.51 -19.52
C ALA A 37 -19.22 -28.90 -19.08
N ARG A 38 -18.40 -29.56 -19.93
CA ARG A 38 -17.81 -30.87 -19.62
C ARG A 38 -16.92 -30.84 -18.37
N SER A 39 -16.12 -29.81 -18.20
CA SER A 39 -15.23 -29.66 -17.04
C SER A 39 -16.03 -29.50 -15.77
N LEU A 40 -17.11 -28.70 -15.78
CA LEU A 40 -18.02 -28.55 -14.64
C LEU A 40 -18.75 -29.85 -14.29
N ASP A 41 -19.18 -30.63 -15.27
CA ASP A 41 -19.80 -31.95 -15.05
C ASP A 41 -18.82 -32.92 -14.39
N ILE A 42 -17.56 -32.96 -14.84
CA ILE A 42 -16.52 -33.80 -14.25
C ILE A 42 -16.27 -33.36 -12.80
N PHE A 43 -16.12 -32.07 -12.54
CA PHE A 43 -15.88 -31.52 -11.20
C PHE A 43 -17.04 -31.87 -10.25
N ASN A 44 -18.28 -31.66 -10.69
CA ASN A 44 -19.47 -31.93 -9.91
C ASN A 44 -19.62 -33.43 -9.58
N SER A 45 -19.36 -34.30 -10.57
CA SER A 45 -19.41 -35.75 -10.38
C SER A 45 -18.31 -36.23 -9.43
N LEU A 46 -17.07 -35.76 -9.63
CA LEU A 46 -15.94 -36.07 -8.74
C LEU A 46 -16.24 -35.66 -7.30
N TYR A 47 -16.77 -34.45 -7.10
CA TYR A 47 -17.07 -33.98 -5.75
C TYR A 47 -18.17 -34.79 -5.06
N LYS A 48 -19.22 -35.21 -5.80
CA LYS A 48 -20.27 -36.10 -5.29
C LYS A 48 -19.73 -37.45 -4.87
N GLU A 49 -18.90 -38.07 -5.71
CA GLU A 49 -18.26 -39.34 -5.41
C GLU A 49 -17.34 -39.24 -4.19
N LEU A 50 -16.52 -38.18 -4.13
CA LEU A 50 -15.64 -37.91 -3.01
C LEU A 50 -16.43 -37.77 -1.70
N ASN A 51 -17.48 -36.94 -1.69
CA ASN A 51 -18.31 -36.73 -0.51
C ASN A 51 -19.10 -37.98 -0.07
N THR A 52 -19.35 -38.90 -1.01
CA THR A 52 -20.09 -40.14 -0.73
C THR A 52 -19.19 -41.25 -0.22
N PHE A 53 -17.99 -41.41 -0.78
CA PHE A 53 -17.16 -42.61 -0.59
C PHE A 53 -15.87 -42.36 0.18
N TYR A 54 -15.47 -41.11 0.44
CA TYR A 54 -14.27 -40.86 1.23
C TYR A 54 -14.43 -41.38 2.65
N VAL A 55 -13.36 -41.94 3.19
CA VAL A 55 -13.38 -42.68 4.47
C VAL A 55 -13.75 -41.78 5.67
N ASP A 56 -13.40 -40.49 5.62
CA ASP A 56 -13.71 -39.53 6.68
C ASP A 56 -14.71 -38.47 6.20
N THR A 57 -15.32 -37.75 7.15
CA THR A 57 -16.20 -36.60 6.82
C THR A 57 -15.42 -35.47 6.19
N ILE A 58 -15.93 -34.96 5.06
CA ILE A 58 -15.38 -33.82 4.35
C ILE A 58 -16.18 -32.57 4.71
N ASP A 59 -15.49 -31.50 5.12
CA ASP A 59 -16.09 -30.17 5.19
C ASP A 59 -16.31 -29.65 3.76
N ALA A 60 -17.56 -29.66 3.35
CA ALA A 60 -17.96 -29.31 1.99
C ALA A 60 -17.58 -27.87 1.63
N GLN A 61 -17.85 -26.92 2.53
CA GLN A 61 -17.60 -25.51 2.28
C GLN A 61 -16.10 -25.25 2.14
N LYS A 62 -15.32 -25.70 3.11
CA LYS A 62 -13.87 -25.51 3.13
C LYS A 62 -13.19 -26.16 1.91
N SER A 63 -13.65 -27.35 1.51
CA SER A 63 -13.08 -28.06 0.35
C SER A 63 -13.32 -27.31 -0.96
N ILE A 64 -14.52 -26.75 -1.16
CA ILE A 64 -14.85 -25.94 -2.32
C ILE A 64 -14.13 -24.59 -2.29
N GLU A 65 -14.08 -23.90 -1.15
CA GLU A 65 -13.30 -22.66 -0.99
C GLU A 65 -11.82 -22.90 -1.36
N ASN A 66 -11.21 -23.98 -0.90
CA ASN A 66 -9.82 -24.32 -1.26
C ASN A 66 -9.66 -24.59 -2.78
N ALA A 67 -10.61 -25.29 -3.40
CA ALA A 67 -10.56 -25.55 -4.84
C ALA A 67 -10.72 -24.27 -5.67
N ILE A 68 -11.61 -23.36 -5.26
CA ILE A 68 -11.79 -22.05 -5.88
C ILE A 68 -10.49 -21.24 -5.77
N ASN A 69 -9.92 -21.13 -4.58
CA ASN A 69 -8.70 -20.37 -4.36
C ASN A 69 -7.54 -20.91 -5.19
N ALA A 70 -7.34 -22.24 -5.21
CA ALA A 70 -6.30 -22.86 -6.04
C ALA A 70 -6.48 -22.56 -7.55
N MET A 71 -7.72 -22.53 -8.04
CA MET A 71 -8.01 -22.15 -9.43
C MET A 71 -7.70 -20.68 -9.70
N LEU A 72 -8.02 -19.79 -8.76
CA LEU A 72 -7.81 -18.34 -8.93
C LEU A 72 -6.33 -17.96 -8.81
N ASP A 73 -5.57 -18.62 -7.94
CA ASP A 73 -4.11 -18.41 -7.74
C ASP A 73 -3.30 -18.67 -9.02
N GLU A 74 -3.83 -19.49 -9.94
CA GLU A 74 -3.19 -19.73 -11.25
C GLU A 74 -3.39 -18.56 -12.23
N ILE A 75 -4.31 -17.63 -11.96
CA ILE A 75 -4.65 -16.53 -12.85
C ILE A 75 -3.82 -15.28 -12.50
N ASP A 76 -4.04 -14.71 -11.33
CA ASP A 76 -3.30 -13.58 -10.76
C ASP A 76 -3.63 -13.43 -9.26
N PRO A 77 -2.81 -12.71 -8.46
CA PRO A 77 -3.02 -12.58 -7.02
C PRO A 77 -4.13 -11.58 -6.63
N TYR A 78 -4.84 -10.97 -7.59
CA TYR A 78 -5.86 -9.96 -7.35
C TYR A 78 -7.27 -10.47 -7.66
N THR A 79 -7.36 -11.59 -8.40
CA THR A 79 -8.62 -12.26 -8.69
C THR A 79 -8.92 -13.22 -7.55
N GLU A 80 -9.94 -12.90 -6.75
CA GLU A 80 -10.22 -13.59 -5.49
C GLU A 80 -11.72 -13.81 -5.28
N TYR A 81 -12.06 -14.92 -4.64
CA TYR A 81 -13.38 -15.22 -4.15
C TYR A 81 -13.55 -14.69 -2.74
N ILE A 82 -14.59 -13.90 -2.52
CA ILE A 82 -14.93 -13.29 -1.23
C ILE A 82 -16.19 -14.00 -0.73
N PRO A 83 -16.08 -14.86 0.30
CA PRO A 83 -17.23 -15.51 0.91
C PRO A 83 -18.16 -14.48 1.57
N ALA A 84 -19.45 -14.81 1.71
CA ALA A 84 -20.43 -13.94 2.35
C ALA A 84 -20.00 -13.40 3.73
N LYS A 85 -19.30 -14.21 4.52
CA LYS A 85 -18.76 -13.82 5.84
C LYS A 85 -17.70 -12.71 5.80
N GLU A 86 -17.08 -12.44 4.64
CA GLU A 86 -15.99 -11.47 4.44
C GLU A 86 -16.42 -10.25 3.62
N THR A 87 -17.66 -10.26 3.12
CA THR A 87 -18.20 -9.20 2.26
C THR A 87 -18.21 -7.82 2.94
N ASP A 88 -18.59 -7.77 4.23
CA ASP A 88 -18.63 -6.52 4.99
C ASP A 88 -17.22 -5.90 5.16
N GLU A 89 -16.21 -6.73 5.35
CA GLU A 89 -14.83 -6.27 5.45
C GLU A 89 -14.33 -5.74 4.11
N PHE A 90 -14.62 -6.44 3.03
CA PHE A 90 -14.31 -5.98 1.68
C PHE A 90 -15.00 -4.65 1.34
N MET A 91 -16.28 -4.48 1.69
CA MET A 91 -17.01 -3.23 1.48
C MET A 91 -16.40 -2.08 2.28
N THR A 92 -15.89 -2.33 3.50
CA THR A 92 -15.20 -1.35 4.32
C THR A 92 -13.97 -0.76 3.61
N ILE A 93 -13.21 -1.58 2.89
CA ILE A 93 -12.03 -1.13 2.12
C ILE A 93 -12.45 -0.14 1.04
N SER A 94 -13.56 -0.37 0.36
CA SER A 94 -14.06 0.47 -0.73
C SER A 94 -14.68 1.77 -0.23
N THR A 95 -15.59 1.68 0.74
CA THR A 95 -16.31 2.85 1.28
C THR A 95 -15.45 3.67 2.24
N GLY A 96 -14.50 3.02 2.90
CA GLY A 96 -13.77 3.59 4.03
C GLY A 96 -14.63 3.74 5.28
N GLU A 97 -15.78 3.04 5.38
CA GLU A 97 -16.72 3.13 6.49
C GLU A 97 -17.11 1.76 7.03
N TYR A 98 -17.25 1.67 8.35
CA TYR A 98 -17.78 0.50 9.04
C TYR A 98 -18.43 0.88 10.37
N GLY A 99 -19.33 0.06 10.87
CA GLY A 99 -19.87 0.21 12.21
C GLY A 99 -18.93 -0.37 13.26
N GLY A 100 -18.54 0.41 14.28
CA GLY A 100 -17.59 -0.06 15.28
C GLY A 100 -17.13 0.99 16.27
N ILE A 101 -15.95 0.79 16.84
CA ILE A 101 -15.36 1.65 17.88
C ILE A 101 -14.27 2.61 17.36
N GLY A 102 -13.68 2.33 16.20
CA GLY A 102 -12.60 3.13 15.59
C GLY A 102 -11.27 2.99 16.32
N SER A 103 -10.67 1.80 16.22
CA SER A 103 -9.34 1.53 16.75
C SER A 103 -8.63 0.44 15.96
N TYR A 104 -7.32 0.56 15.82
CA TYR A 104 -6.46 -0.55 15.44
C TYR A 104 -6.28 -1.52 16.61
N LEU A 105 -6.12 -2.79 16.29
CA LEU A 105 -5.86 -3.86 17.25
C LEU A 105 -4.50 -4.49 17.00
N LEU A 106 -3.84 -4.92 18.06
CA LEU A 106 -2.58 -5.64 18.02
C LEU A 106 -2.72 -6.93 18.82
N GLU A 107 -2.53 -8.07 18.15
CA GLU A 107 -2.47 -9.37 18.83
C GLU A 107 -1.01 -9.69 19.16
N ARG A 108 -0.74 -10.01 20.42
CA ARG A 108 0.61 -10.38 20.87
C ARG A 108 0.59 -11.35 22.03
N THR A 109 1.71 -12.06 22.19
CA THR A 109 1.92 -12.99 23.30
C THR A 109 2.98 -12.42 24.24
N ILE A 110 2.62 -12.14 25.49
CA ILE A 110 3.54 -11.66 26.52
C ILE A 110 3.60 -12.69 27.64
N ASN A 111 4.81 -13.17 27.97
CA ASN A 111 5.06 -14.19 28.99
C ASN A 111 4.18 -15.47 28.78
N GLY A 112 4.07 -15.91 27.53
CA GLY A 112 3.26 -17.08 27.14
C GLY A 112 1.75 -16.87 27.15
N LYS A 113 1.25 -15.67 27.46
CA LYS A 113 -0.18 -15.33 27.45
C LYS A 113 -0.51 -14.50 26.22
N LYS A 114 -1.35 -15.04 25.35
CA LYS A 114 -1.92 -14.35 24.20
C LYS A 114 -2.89 -13.25 24.68
N GLY A 115 -2.91 -12.13 23.99
CA GLY A 115 -3.85 -11.05 24.27
C GLY A 115 -4.01 -10.13 23.07
N VAL A 116 -5.14 -9.44 23.03
CA VAL A 116 -5.45 -8.41 22.04
C VAL A 116 -5.41 -7.04 22.72
N TYR A 117 -4.69 -6.13 22.11
CA TYR A 117 -4.43 -4.78 22.64
C TYR A 117 -5.02 -3.72 21.71
N ILE A 118 -5.42 -2.62 22.26
CA ILE A 118 -5.65 -1.39 21.50
C ILE A 118 -4.28 -0.91 21.00
N SER A 119 -4.06 -0.91 19.70
CA SER A 119 -2.82 -0.41 19.10
C SER A 119 -2.88 1.11 18.92
N GLY A 120 -4.03 1.65 18.46
CA GLY A 120 -4.25 3.07 18.31
C GLY A 120 -5.72 3.38 18.06
N PRO A 121 -6.41 4.11 18.95
CA PRO A 121 -7.74 4.61 18.65
C PRO A 121 -7.66 5.71 17.58
N TYR A 122 -8.65 5.79 16.68
CA TYR A 122 -8.70 6.86 15.69
C TYR A 122 -9.10 8.18 16.34
N GLU A 123 -8.53 9.28 15.88
CA GLU A 123 -8.87 10.62 16.36
C GLU A 123 -10.39 10.85 16.27
N GLY A 124 -11.01 11.27 17.36
CA GLY A 124 -12.43 11.53 17.44
C GLY A 124 -13.36 10.31 17.37
N SER A 125 -12.83 9.08 17.40
CA SER A 125 -13.64 7.86 17.42
C SER A 125 -14.33 7.61 18.77
N PRO A 126 -15.36 6.73 18.82
CA PRO A 126 -15.96 6.31 20.09
C PRO A 126 -14.93 5.79 21.08
N ALA A 127 -13.97 4.98 20.64
CA ALA A 127 -12.89 4.46 21.47
C ALA A 127 -12.06 5.60 22.09
N ALA A 128 -11.63 6.56 21.28
CA ALA A 128 -10.85 7.70 21.75
C ALA A 128 -11.63 8.58 22.73
N ARG A 129 -12.88 8.91 22.40
CA ARG A 129 -13.76 9.73 23.28
C ARG A 129 -14.09 9.04 24.59
N ALA A 130 -14.25 7.71 24.58
CA ALA A 130 -14.45 6.93 25.79
C ALA A 130 -13.19 6.88 26.68
N GLY A 131 -12.00 7.18 26.12
CA GLY A 131 -10.74 7.19 26.86
C GLY A 131 -9.93 5.90 26.75
N LEU A 132 -10.23 5.02 25.77
CA LEU A 132 -9.35 3.92 25.39
C LEU A 132 -8.04 4.48 24.83
N ARG A 133 -6.93 3.81 25.12
CA ARG A 133 -5.57 4.27 24.75
C ARG A 133 -4.75 3.13 24.15
N SER A 134 -3.75 3.48 23.39
CA SER A 134 -2.73 2.52 22.92
C SER A 134 -2.10 1.80 24.11
N GLY A 135 -1.96 0.49 24.02
CA GLY A 135 -1.46 -0.37 25.09
C GLY A 135 -2.54 -0.96 26.02
N ASP A 136 -3.80 -0.51 25.97
CA ASP A 136 -4.90 -1.12 26.71
C ASP A 136 -5.12 -2.56 26.25
N ARG A 137 -4.94 -3.53 27.11
CA ARG A 137 -5.24 -4.95 26.81
C ARG A 137 -6.70 -5.22 27.06
N ILE A 138 -7.41 -5.66 26.04
CA ILE A 138 -8.83 -6.04 26.14
C ILE A 138 -8.95 -7.38 26.85
N ILE A 139 -9.73 -7.43 27.95
CA ILE A 139 -9.95 -8.64 28.74
C ILE A 139 -11.39 -9.09 28.77
N MET A 140 -12.36 -8.17 28.55
CA MET A 140 -13.80 -8.51 28.45
C MET A 140 -14.49 -7.59 27.45
N ILE A 141 -15.48 -8.13 26.75
CA ILE A 141 -16.42 -7.38 25.89
C ILE A 141 -17.84 -7.84 26.25
N ASP A 142 -18.72 -6.93 26.64
CA ASP A 142 -20.10 -7.16 27.03
C ASP A 142 -20.27 -8.28 28.09
N GLY A 143 -19.27 -8.45 28.98
CA GLY A 143 -19.24 -9.47 30.03
C GLY A 143 -18.54 -10.76 29.64
N ASP A 144 -18.22 -10.98 28.37
CA ASP A 144 -17.52 -12.17 27.89
C ASP A 144 -15.99 -11.97 27.95
N SER A 145 -15.30 -12.98 28.47
CA SER A 145 -13.83 -12.95 28.55
C SER A 145 -13.19 -13.11 27.17
N THR A 146 -12.26 -12.22 26.82
CA THR A 146 -11.54 -12.25 25.55
C THR A 146 -10.17 -12.93 25.62
N THR A 147 -9.81 -13.52 26.76
CA THR A 147 -8.44 -14.04 27.01
C THR A 147 -8.01 -15.18 26.09
N SER A 148 -8.96 -15.89 25.48
CA SER A 148 -8.73 -16.96 24.50
C SER A 148 -9.03 -16.54 23.06
N TRP A 149 -9.49 -15.31 22.82
CA TRP A 149 -9.92 -14.85 21.52
C TRP A 149 -8.74 -14.39 20.67
N SER A 150 -8.86 -14.61 19.35
CA SER A 150 -7.98 -14.00 18.35
C SER A 150 -8.35 -12.54 18.13
N SER A 151 -7.46 -11.80 17.46
CA SER A 151 -7.75 -10.41 17.01
C SER A 151 -9.01 -10.34 16.16
N ASP A 152 -9.26 -11.34 15.30
CA ASP A 152 -10.47 -11.40 14.46
C ASP A 152 -11.73 -11.57 15.29
N GLN A 153 -11.70 -12.42 16.30
CA GLN A 153 -12.83 -12.61 17.21
C GLN A 153 -13.12 -11.33 18.00
N VAL A 154 -12.10 -10.69 18.54
CA VAL A 154 -12.24 -9.40 19.23
C VAL A 154 -12.77 -8.35 18.27
N SER A 155 -12.22 -8.24 17.06
CA SER A 155 -12.66 -7.29 16.04
C SER A 155 -14.15 -7.47 15.69
N LYS A 156 -14.61 -8.71 15.50
CA LYS A 156 -16.03 -9.02 15.23
C LYS A 156 -16.97 -8.55 16.34
N HIS A 157 -16.56 -8.64 17.59
CA HIS A 157 -17.38 -8.21 18.73
C HIS A 157 -17.32 -6.68 18.93
N LEU A 158 -16.22 -6.04 18.58
CA LEU A 158 -16.09 -4.58 18.62
C LEU A 158 -16.82 -3.91 17.45
N LYS A 159 -16.86 -4.54 16.27
CA LYS A 159 -17.68 -4.12 15.13
C LYS A 159 -19.17 -4.40 15.40
N GLY A 160 -20.04 -3.73 14.67
CA GLY A 160 -21.49 -3.94 14.73
C GLY A 160 -22.25 -2.71 14.30
N GLN A 161 -23.58 -2.81 14.31
CA GLN A 161 -24.45 -1.73 13.86
C GLN A 161 -24.21 -0.44 14.66
N ALA A 162 -24.14 0.69 13.97
CA ALA A 162 -24.05 2.00 14.60
C ALA A 162 -25.20 2.24 15.60
N ASN A 163 -24.90 2.97 16.67
CA ASN A 163 -25.80 3.24 17.81
C ASN A 163 -26.13 2.04 18.71
N THR A 164 -25.47 0.88 18.54
CA THR A 164 -25.58 -0.22 19.50
C THR A 164 -24.61 -0.04 20.65
N HIS A 165 -25.06 -0.39 21.87
CA HIS A 165 -24.26 -0.27 23.09
C HIS A 165 -23.15 -1.31 23.14
N LEU A 166 -22.01 -0.95 23.75
CA LEU A 166 -20.85 -1.81 23.96
C LEU A 166 -20.18 -1.48 25.29
N THR A 167 -19.77 -2.53 26.02
CA THR A 167 -18.93 -2.41 27.22
C THR A 167 -17.61 -3.13 27.00
N VAL A 168 -16.50 -2.43 27.20
CA VAL A 168 -15.13 -2.96 27.04
C VAL A 168 -14.39 -2.80 28.35
N THR A 169 -13.87 -3.92 28.89
CA THR A 169 -12.97 -3.90 30.06
C THR A 169 -11.56 -4.20 29.61
N VAL A 170 -10.62 -3.37 30.04
CA VAL A 170 -9.20 -3.45 29.69
C VAL A 170 -8.31 -3.50 30.92
N VAL A 171 -7.10 -4.01 30.72
CA VAL A 171 -5.98 -3.80 31.64
C VAL A 171 -5.08 -2.74 31.03
N ARG A 172 -4.96 -1.59 31.69
CA ARG A 172 -4.09 -0.48 31.28
C ARG A 172 -2.73 -0.63 31.94
N PRO A 173 -1.64 -0.82 31.18
CA PRO A 173 -0.30 -0.87 31.75
C PRO A 173 0.10 0.51 32.31
N TRP A 174 0.95 0.49 33.34
CA TRP A 174 1.55 1.71 33.93
C TRP A 174 0.54 2.65 34.60
N ASP A 175 -0.63 2.16 34.97
CA ASP A 175 -1.65 2.90 35.71
C ASP A 175 -1.91 2.20 37.07
N GLU A 176 -2.05 2.98 38.16
CA GLU A 176 -2.29 2.45 39.52
C GLU A 176 -3.60 1.64 39.56
N ASP A 177 -4.66 2.16 38.92
CA ASP A 177 -5.91 1.45 38.69
C ASP A 177 -5.89 0.81 37.30
N SER A 178 -5.25 -0.34 37.21
CA SER A 178 -4.95 -0.99 35.92
C SER A 178 -6.19 -1.55 35.21
N ILE A 179 -7.28 -1.89 35.91
CA ILE A 179 -8.51 -2.44 35.32
C ILE A 179 -9.51 -1.29 35.14
N LYS A 180 -9.89 -1.03 33.90
CA LYS A 180 -10.85 0.00 33.54
C LYS A 180 -11.97 -0.57 32.67
N THR A 181 -13.19 -0.10 32.92
CA THR A 181 -14.36 -0.47 32.11
C THR A 181 -14.92 0.77 31.44
N PHE A 182 -15.12 0.68 30.14
CA PHE A 182 -15.65 1.74 29.30
C PHE A 182 -16.96 1.30 28.68
N SER A 183 -18.00 2.16 28.73
CA SER A 183 -19.31 1.92 28.17
C SER A 183 -19.65 3.04 27.20
N PHE A 184 -19.93 2.72 25.96
CA PHE A 184 -20.19 3.68 24.87
C PHE A 184 -20.94 2.99 23.73
N ASN A 185 -21.40 3.77 22.76
CA ASN A 185 -22.06 3.22 21.58
C ASN A 185 -21.09 3.07 20.41
N ARG A 186 -21.29 2.04 19.58
CA ARG A 186 -20.68 1.94 18.26
C ARG A 186 -21.19 3.07 17.38
N GLU A 187 -20.36 3.54 16.47
CA GLU A 187 -20.71 4.54 15.46
C GLU A 187 -20.28 4.09 14.08
N THR A 188 -20.74 4.79 13.05
CA THR A 188 -20.10 4.66 11.72
C THR A 188 -18.73 5.30 11.78
N ILE A 189 -17.72 4.46 11.68
CA ILE A 189 -16.32 4.86 11.64
C ILE A 189 -15.95 5.16 10.21
N SER A 190 -15.34 6.32 9.98
CA SER A 190 -14.77 6.69 8.70
C SER A 190 -13.24 6.66 8.78
N VAL A 191 -12.63 5.82 7.95
CA VAL A 191 -11.18 5.80 7.79
C VAL A 191 -10.75 7.07 7.05
N ASN A 192 -9.94 7.90 7.70
CA ASN A 192 -9.48 9.16 7.13
C ASN A 192 -8.38 8.92 6.07
N PRO A 193 -8.63 9.14 4.77
CA PRO A 193 -7.61 8.94 3.73
C PRO A 193 -6.53 10.04 3.74
N VAL A 194 -6.76 11.20 4.32
CA VAL A 194 -5.80 12.30 4.46
C VAL A 194 -5.55 12.57 5.94
N PRO A 195 -4.73 11.72 6.62
CA PRO A 195 -4.52 11.84 8.06
C PRO A 195 -3.85 13.16 8.47
N TYR A 196 -3.09 13.75 7.55
CA TYR A 196 -2.41 15.03 7.79
C TYR A 196 -2.27 15.84 6.50
N TYR A 197 -2.51 17.13 6.62
CA TYR A 197 -2.04 18.16 5.69
C TYR A 197 -1.59 19.38 6.49
N GLY A 198 -0.63 20.12 5.96
CA GLY A 198 -0.11 21.32 6.65
C GLY A 198 1.02 21.99 5.89
N VAL A 199 1.47 23.11 6.42
CA VAL A 199 2.62 23.84 5.90
C VAL A 199 3.88 23.35 6.61
N THR A 200 4.86 22.86 5.85
CA THR A 200 6.14 22.43 6.42
C THR A 200 6.98 23.61 6.89
N ARG A 201 8.08 23.34 7.61
CA ARG A 201 9.05 24.38 8.03
C ARG A 201 9.62 25.18 6.86
N ASP A 202 9.68 24.54 5.67
CA ASP A 202 10.20 25.13 4.43
C ASP A 202 9.11 25.79 3.57
N ASN A 203 7.93 26.06 4.17
CA ASN A 203 6.77 26.67 3.51
C ASN A 203 6.22 25.88 2.31
N ILE A 204 6.42 24.56 2.30
CA ILE A 204 5.82 23.63 1.35
C ILE A 204 4.44 23.22 1.87
N GLY A 205 3.41 23.30 1.06
CA GLY A 205 2.12 22.70 1.35
C GLY A 205 2.22 21.18 1.19
N TYR A 206 2.02 20.43 2.25
CA TYR A 206 2.15 18.97 2.28
C TYR A 206 0.78 18.33 2.50
N ILE A 207 0.50 17.27 1.74
CA ILE A 207 -0.73 16.46 1.85
C ILE A 207 -0.34 14.99 1.86
N ALA A 208 -0.62 14.28 2.96
CA ALA A 208 -0.48 12.83 3.05
C ALA A 208 -1.77 12.15 2.60
N LEU A 209 -1.70 11.30 1.56
CA LEU A 209 -2.83 10.50 1.10
C LEU A 209 -2.48 9.01 1.25
N THR A 210 -3.12 8.32 2.18
CA THR A 210 -2.78 6.94 2.56
C THR A 210 -3.61 5.87 1.87
N THR A 211 -4.77 6.22 1.31
CA THR A 211 -5.64 5.31 0.55
C THR A 211 -6.56 6.07 -0.39
N PHE A 212 -7.11 5.39 -1.39
CA PHE A 212 -8.13 5.93 -2.29
C PHE A 212 -9.49 5.29 -1.99
N ASN A 213 -10.25 5.88 -1.07
CA ASN A 213 -11.66 5.55 -0.82
C ASN A 213 -12.58 6.65 -1.38
N GLU A 214 -13.89 6.54 -1.18
CA GLU A 214 -14.87 7.50 -1.71
C GLU A 214 -14.66 8.95 -1.22
N LYS A 215 -13.99 9.16 -0.08
CA LYS A 215 -13.74 10.49 0.52
C LYS A 215 -12.41 11.11 0.10
N SER A 216 -11.52 10.34 -0.50
CA SER A 216 -10.13 10.74 -0.76
C SER A 216 -10.02 11.99 -1.62
N ALA A 217 -10.74 12.02 -2.74
CA ALA A 217 -10.70 13.16 -3.65
C ALA A 217 -11.22 14.44 -2.97
N GLN A 218 -12.33 14.35 -2.24
CA GLN A 218 -12.88 15.50 -1.52
C GLN A 218 -11.92 16.02 -0.46
N GLN A 219 -11.29 15.14 0.32
CA GLN A 219 -10.37 15.56 1.37
C GLN A 219 -9.07 16.17 0.82
N VAL A 220 -8.52 15.61 -0.27
CA VAL A 220 -7.37 16.23 -0.98
C VAL A 220 -7.76 17.61 -1.52
N ARG A 221 -8.97 17.75 -2.07
CA ARG A 221 -9.50 19.03 -2.54
C ARG A 221 -9.53 20.07 -1.41
N ASP A 222 -10.11 19.70 -0.28
CA ASP A 222 -10.28 20.60 0.87
C ASP A 222 -8.91 20.98 1.46
N ALA A 223 -8.00 20.02 1.60
CA ALA A 223 -6.62 20.26 2.02
C ALA A 223 -5.90 21.24 1.07
N LEU A 224 -6.00 21.04 -0.25
CA LEU A 224 -5.38 21.91 -1.24
C LEU A 224 -5.94 23.34 -1.19
N ILE A 225 -7.25 23.49 -1.06
CA ILE A 225 -7.90 24.80 -0.94
C ILE A 225 -7.43 25.51 0.34
N GLU A 226 -7.35 24.78 1.46
CA GLU A 226 -6.91 25.35 2.74
C GLU A 226 -5.45 25.80 2.69
N LEU A 227 -4.57 24.94 2.19
CA LEU A 227 -3.14 25.25 2.04
C LEU A 227 -2.91 26.48 1.16
N LYS A 228 -3.70 26.67 0.09
CA LYS A 228 -3.59 27.83 -0.80
C LYS A 228 -4.00 29.15 -0.17
N LYS A 229 -4.70 29.15 0.96
CA LYS A 229 -5.00 30.38 1.72
C LYS A 229 -3.77 30.94 2.44
N ASP A 230 -2.79 30.07 2.75
CA ASP A 230 -1.55 30.54 3.39
C ASP A 230 -0.60 31.13 2.34
N PRO A 231 -0.28 32.43 2.44
CA PRO A 231 0.56 33.12 1.44
C PRO A 231 2.02 32.59 1.40
N ARG A 232 2.44 31.83 2.40
CA ARG A 232 3.76 31.20 2.44
C ARG A 232 3.84 30.02 1.49
N VAL A 233 2.72 29.34 1.22
CA VAL A 233 2.68 28.15 0.36
C VAL A 233 2.84 28.56 -1.11
N LYS A 234 3.95 28.14 -1.71
CA LYS A 234 4.28 28.42 -3.12
C LYS A 234 4.38 27.14 -3.95
N ASN A 235 4.39 26.00 -3.31
CA ASN A 235 4.55 24.67 -3.88
C ASN A 235 3.77 23.65 -3.05
N ILE A 236 3.37 22.55 -3.70
CA ILE A 236 2.64 21.45 -3.07
C ILE A 236 3.43 20.14 -3.23
N VAL A 237 3.42 19.35 -2.17
CA VAL A 237 3.82 17.95 -2.16
C VAL A 237 2.61 17.10 -1.86
N LEU A 238 2.28 16.17 -2.76
CA LEU A 238 1.31 15.10 -2.54
C LEU A 238 2.08 13.81 -2.22
N ASP A 239 1.93 13.30 -1.01
CA ASP A 239 2.63 12.09 -0.56
C ASP A 239 1.74 10.85 -0.77
N LEU A 240 2.19 9.96 -1.63
CA LEU A 240 1.57 8.67 -1.96
C LEU A 240 2.44 7.49 -1.52
N ARG A 241 3.46 7.71 -0.71
CA ARG A 241 4.30 6.61 -0.20
C ARG A 241 3.48 5.64 0.63
N SER A 242 3.75 4.36 0.48
CA SER A 242 3.04 3.25 1.13
C SER A 242 1.52 3.24 0.89
N ASN A 243 1.03 3.93 -0.14
CA ASN A 243 -0.38 3.97 -0.53
C ASN A 243 -0.66 2.90 -1.60
N GLY A 244 -1.25 1.78 -1.22
CA GLY A 244 -1.59 0.65 -2.11
C GLY A 244 -2.66 0.96 -3.16
N GLY A 245 -3.20 2.18 -3.21
CA GLY A 245 -4.24 2.59 -4.15
C GLY A 245 -5.66 2.52 -3.58
N GLY A 246 -6.60 2.08 -4.40
CA GLY A 246 -8.03 1.99 -4.11
C GLY A 246 -8.88 2.40 -5.31
N ILE A 247 -9.89 3.26 -5.12
CA ILE A 247 -10.87 3.63 -6.13
C ILE A 247 -10.25 4.49 -7.22
N VAL A 248 -10.37 4.03 -8.47
CA VAL A 248 -9.81 4.71 -9.66
C VAL A 248 -10.39 6.10 -9.89
N GLU A 249 -11.69 6.28 -9.62
CA GLU A 249 -12.38 7.56 -9.75
C GLU A 249 -11.75 8.64 -8.86
N GLY A 250 -11.28 8.27 -7.67
CA GLY A 250 -10.55 9.17 -6.78
C GLY A 250 -9.25 9.68 -7.40
N ALA A 251 -8.48 8.81 -8.05
CA ALA A 251 -7.25 9.19 -8.76
C ALA A 251 -7.54 10.17 -9.92
N ILE A 252 -8.59 9.88 -10.73
CA ILE A 252 -8.99 10.73 -11.84
C ILE A 252 -9.39 12.14 -11.36
N GLN A 253 -10.13 12.23 -10.26
CA GLN A 253 -10.53 13.52 -9.69
C GLN A 253 -9.34 14.28 -9.13
N ILE A 254 -8.42 13.63 -8.40
CA ILE A 254 -7.23 14.26 -7.83
C ILE A 254 -6.32 14.80 -8.94
N VAL A 255 -6.07 14.03 -10.02
CA VAL A 255 -5.36 14.54 -11.20
C VAL A 255 -6.08 15.77 -11.75
N GLY A 256 -7.41 15.75 -11.84
CA GLY A 256 -8.24 16.84 -12.33
C GLY A 256 -8.11 18.15 -11.54
N TYR A 257 -7.66 18.13 -10.30
CA TYR A 257 -7.41 19.36 -9.53
C TYR A 257 -6.21 20.15 -10.04
N PHE A 258 -5.31 19.50 -10.79
CA PHE A 258 -4.05 20.05 -11.25
C PHE A 258 -3.93 20.22 -12.78
N VAL A 259 -4.89 19.68 -13.54
CA VAL A 259 -4.86 19.75 -15.02
C VAL A 259 -6.19 20.23 -15.57
N PRO A 260 -6.24 20.77 -16.81
CA PRO A 260 -7.49 21.23 -17.41
C PRO A 260 -8.56 20.13 -17.47
N LYS A 261 -9.82 20.52 -17.30
CA LYS A 261 -10.97 19.62 -17.47
C LYS A 261 -10.98 19.00 -18.87
N GLY A 262 -11.31 17.72 -18.94
CA GLY A 262 -11.33 16.94 -20.19
C GLY A 262 -9.98 16.32 -20.55
N THR A 263 -8.93 16.51 -19.73
CA THR A 263 -7.62 15.88 -19.92
C THR A 263 -7.74 14.36 -19.74
N GLN A 264 -7.16 13.58 -20.65
CA GLN A 264 -7.09 12.13 -20.56
C GLN A 264 -6.16 11.73 -19.40
N VAL A 265 -6.63 10.85 -18.52
CA VAL A 265 -5.88 10.32 -17.37
C VAL A 265 -5.44 8.88 -17.63
N LEU A 266 -6.32 8.05 -18.16
CA LEU A 266 -6.01 6.66 -18.48
C LEU A 266 -6.92 6.08 -19.56
N VAL A 267 -6.49 4.98 -20.16
CA VAL A 267 -7.28 4.11 -21.04
C VAL A 267 -7.30 2.71 -20.43
N MET A 268 -8.47 2.14 -20.22
CA MET A 268 -8.65 0.75 -19.82
C MET A 268 -8.90 -0.12 -21.04
N ARG A 269 -8.22 -1.28 -21.12
CA ARG A 269 -8.40 -2.28 -22.18
C ARG A 269 -8.62 -3.64 -21.56
N GLY A 270 -9.80 -4.18 -21.77
CA GLY A 270 -10.16 -5.54 -21.36
C GLY A 270 -9.84 -6.58 -22.44
N ARG A 271 -10.40 -7.79 -22.24
CA ARG A 271 -10.26 -8.92 -23.19
C ARG A 271 -10.80 -8.59 -24.58
N ASP A 272 -11.93 -7.90 -24.62
CA ASP A 272 -12.58 -7.48 -25.86
C ASP A 272 -12.20 -6.03 -26.19
N LYS A 273 -11.86 -5.74 -27.45
CA LYS A 273 -11.57 -4.39 -27.94
C LYS A 273 -12.75 -3.42 -27.76
N SER A 274 -13.99 -3.92 -27.80
CA SER A 274 -15.19 -3.12 -27.53
C SER A 274 -15.28 -2.63 -26.08
N SER A 275 -14.52 -3.22 -25.16
CA SER A 275 -14.44 -2.85 -23.76
C SER A 275 -13.47 -1.69 -23.48
N GLU A 276 -12.74 -1.19 -24.50
CA GLU A 276 -11.82 -0.08 -24.32
C GLU A 276 -12.57 1.18 -23.86
N ARG A 277 -12.09 1.79 -22.79
CA ARG A 277 -12.67 3.02 -22.23
C ARG A 277 -11.58 4.01 -21.89
N THR A 278 -11.76 5.24 -22.38
CA THR A 278 -10.91 6.37 -22.06
C THR A 278 -11.53 7.17 -20.92
N TYR A 279 -10.75 7.39 -19.88
CA TYR A 279 -11.15 8.18 -18.71
C TYR A 279 -10.46 9.55 -18.76
N LYS A 280 -11.27 10.60 -18.59
CA LYS A 280 -10.84 11.99 -18.60
C LYS A 280 -11.25 12.70 -17.33
N THR A 281 -10.55 13.77 -16.98
CA THR A 281 -10.93 14.63 -15.86
C THR A 281 -12.29 15.27 -16.10
N THR A 282 -13.13 15.28 -15.07
CA THR A 282 -14.50 15.82 -15.13
C THR A 282 -14.70 17.05 -14.27
N VAL A 283 -13.79 17.29 -13.32
CA VAL A 283 -13.82 18.42 -12.40
C VAL A 283 -13.08 19.63 -12.98
N ASP A 284 -13.42 20.81 -12.52
CA ASP A 284 -12.67 22.02 -12.84
C ASP A 284 -11.38 22.05 -11.98
N PRO A 285 -10.23 22.45 -12.54
CA PRO A 285 -8.97 22.46 -11.80
C PRO A 285 -8.99 23.48 -10.66
N ILE A 286 -8.28 23.16 -9.58
CA ILE A 286 -8.05 24.09 -8.47
C ILE A 286 -6.83 24.96 -8.77
N ASP A 287 -5.78 24.35 -9.32
CA ASP A 287 -4.56 25.07 -9.69
C ASP A 287 -3.76 24.29 -10.75
N THR A 288 -3.62 24.88 -11.92
CA THR A 288 -2.84 24.31 -13.02
C THR A 288 -1.36 24.73 -13.01
N ASP A 289 -0.99 25.72 -12.18
CA ASP A 289 0.31 26.40 -12.27
C ASP A 289 1.21 26.18 -11.07
N ILE A 290 0.64 25.96 -9.86
CA ILE A 290 1.44 25.77 -8.64
C ILE A 290 2.45 24.63 -8.82
N PRO A 291 3.75 24.82 -8.53
CA PRO A 291 4.73 23.76 -8.58
C PRO A 291 4.32 22.57 -7.71
N LEU A 292 4.31 21.38 -8.31
CA LEU A 292 3.81 20.15 -7.69
C LEU A 292 4.88 19.06 -7.71
N ALA A 293 5.11 18.42 -6.59
CA ALA A 293 5.83 17.16 -6.50
C ALA A 293 4.93 16.06 -5.95
N VAL A 294 5.15 14.83 -6.40
CA VAL A 294 4.47 13.64 -5.88
C VAL A 294 5.52 12.69 -5.34
N LEU A 295 5.38 12.31 -4.07
CA LEU A 295 6.28 11.32 -3.44
C LEU A 295 5.73 9.92 -3.64
N ILE A 296 6.60 8.99 -4.06
CA ILE A 296 6.26 7.57 -4.24
C ILE A 296 7.36 6.66 -3.69
N ASP A 297 6.96 5.43 -3.38
CA ASP A 297 7.87 4.34 -3.00
C ASP A 297 7.38 2.99 -3.54
N GLY A 298 8.05 1.90 -3.19
CA GLY A 298 7.66 0.54 -3.59
C GLY A 298 6.29 0.09 -3.09
N GLY A 299 5.70 0.78 -2.11
CA GLY A 299 4.33 0.55 -1.62
C GLY A 299 3.27 1.36 -2.37
N SER A 300 3.67 2.32 -3.21
CA SER A 300 2.76 3.10 -4.05
C SER A 300 2.25 2.25 -5.21
N ALA A 301 0.96 1.88 -5.21
CA ALA A 301 0.39 0.95 -6.17
C ALA A 301 -0.94 1.44 -6.77
N SER A 302 -1.32 0.91 -7.96
CA SER A 302 -2.65 1.06 -8.55
C SER A 302 -3.10 2.52 -8.72
N ALA A 303 -4.14 3.00 -7.97
CA ALA A 303 -4.64 4.39 -8.05
C ALA A 303 -3.55 5.43 -7.72
N SER A 304 -2.59 5.11 -6.84
CA SER A 304 -1.42 5.95 -6.59
C SER A 304 -0.55 6.07 -7.84
N GLU A 305 -0.35 4.96 -8.57
CA GLU A 305 0.42 4.94 -9.81
C GLU A 305 -0.32 5.63 -10.96
N ILE A 306 -1.65 5.52 -11.00
CA ILE A 306 -2.46 6.30 -11.95
C ILE A 306 -2.25 7.80 -11.69
N THR A 307 -2.32 8.23 -10.43
CA THR A 307 -2.15 9.63 -10.05
C THR A 307 -0.74 10.14 -10.37
N ALA A 308 0.29 9.46 -9.88
CA ALA A 308 1.68 9.84 -10.09
C ALA A 308 2.06 9.78 -11.58
N GLY A 309 1.71 8.67 -12.24
CA GLY A 309 2.06 8.44 -13.65
C GLY A 309 1.34 9.37 -14.62
N ALA A 310 0.05 9.68 -14.37
CA ALA A 310 -0.66 10.65 -15.19
C ALA A 310 -0.08 12.07 -15.04
N LEU A 311 0.23 12.50 -13.80
CA LEU A 311 0.85 13.79 -13.56
C LEU A 311 2.28 13.87 -14.14
N GLN A 312 3.03 12.75 -14.14
CA GLN A 312 4.33 12.65 -14.80
C GLN A 312 4.22 12.76 -16.31
N ASP A 313 3.34 11.94 -16.93
CA ASP A 313 3.18 11.90 -18.38
C ASP A 313 2.63 13.22 -18.98
N LEU A 314 1.85 13.95 -18.17
CA LEU A 314 1.34 15.28 -18.53
C LEU A 314 2.34 16.41 -18.21
N ASP A 315 3.54 16.10 -17.74
CA ASP A 315 4.56 17.06 -17.29
C ASP A 315 4.02 18.08 -16.28
N ARG A 316 3.08 17.65 -15.42
CA ARG A 316 2.45 18.50 -14.43
C ARG A 316 3.12 18.46 -13.07
N ALA A 317 3.70 17.32 -12.70
CA ALA A 317 4.40 17.14 -11.44
C ALA A 317 5.76 16.48 -11.63
N VAL A 318 6.70 16.78 -10.74
CA VAL A 318 7.94 16.03 -10.60
C VAL A 318 7.70 14.87 -9.62
N ILE A 319 8.06 13.67 -10.03
CA ILE A 319 7.92 12.47 -9.22
C ILE A 319 9.23 12.24 -8.46
N ILE A 320 9.14 12.11 -7.14
CA ILE A 320 10.31 11.98 -6.25
C ILE A 320 10.20 10.69 -5.44
N GLY A 321 11.26 9.93 -5.36
CA GLY A 321 11.32 8.77 -4.49
C GLY A 321 11.99 7.54 -5.09
N SER A 322 11.43 6.37 -4.84
CA SER A 322 11.84 5.12 -5.45
C SER A 322 10.78 4.60 -6.42
N ARG A 323 11.14 3.60 -7.23
CA ARG A 323 10.24 2.97 -8.19
C ARG A 323 8.97 2.45 -7.48
N SER A 324 7.79 2.70 -8.06
CA SER A 324 6.51 2.24 -7.53
C SER A 324 6.30 0.73 -7.75
N PHE A 325 5.19 0.18 -7.25
CA PHE A 325 4.90 -1.25 -7.21
C PHE A 325 4.77 -1.90 -8.60
N GLY A 326 4.14 -1.25 -9.56
CA GLY A 326 3.91 -1.80 -10.90
C GLY A 326 2.62 -2.60 -11.05
N LYS A 327 1.50 -2.15 -10.47
CA LYS A 327 0.18 -2.75 -10.66
C LYS A 327 -0.61 -2.00 -11.72
N GLY A 328 -0.62 -2.52 -12.94
CA GLY A 328 -1.35 -1.99 -14.11
C GLY A 328 -2.66 -2.71 -14.43
N LEU A 329 -3.25 -3.43 -13.45
CA LEU A 329 -4.46 -4.22 -13.59
C LEU A 329 -5.64 -3.56 -12.87
N VAL A 330 -6.83 -3.72 -13.45
CA VAL A 330 -8.10 -3.21 -12.89
C VAL A 330 -9.00 -4.38 -12.54
N GLN A 331 -9.46 -4.40 -11.29
CA GLN A 331 -10.43 -5.37 -10.81
C GLN A 331 -11.85 -4.78 -10.82
N SER A 332 -12.84 -5.65 -10.95
CA SER A 332 -14.25 -5.35 -10.72
C SER A 332 -14.87 -6.47 -9.91
N THR A 333 -15.86 -6.12 -9.10
CA THR A 333 -16.63 -7.10 -8.31
C THR A 333 -17.83 -7.62 -9.10
N ARG A 334 -18.15 -8.90 -8.91
CA ARG A 334 -19.34 -9.57 -9.42
C ARG A 334 -20.03 -10.29 -8.29
N GLN A 335 -21.34 -10.06 -8.13
CA GLN A 335 -22.11 -10.80 -7.15
C GLN A 335 -22.23 -12.26 -7.57
N LEU A 336 -22.02 -13.15 -6.63
CA LEU A 336 -22.21 -14.58 -6.76
C LEU A 336 -23.42 -15.07 -5.94
N PRO A 337 -23.94 -16.27 -6.18
CA PRO A 337 -24.96 -16.87 -5.32
C PRO A 337 -24.52 -16.94 -3.85
N TYR A 338 -25.50 -16.95 -2.96
CA TYR A 338 -25.30 -17.04 -1.51
C TYR A 338 -24.45 -15.89 -0.92
N ASP A 339 -24.65 -14.67 -1.43
CA ASP A 339 -24.01 -13.43 -0.98
C ASP A 339 -22.48 -13.40 -1.06
N GLY A 340 -21.88 -14.35 -1.76
CA GLY A 340 -20.46 -14.31 -2.13
C GLY A 340 -20.19 -13.29 -3.23
N MET A 341 -18.93 -12.88 -3.39
CA MET A 341 -18.48 -12.02 -4.49
C MET A 341 -17.24 -12.59 -5.15
N LEU A 342 -17.11 -12.33 -6.45
CA LEU A 342 -15.88 -12.50 -7.21
C LEU A 342 -15.29 -11.12 -7.50
N LYS A 343 -14.11 -10.84 -6.99
CA LYS A 343 -13.27 -9.73 -7.45
C LYS A 343 -12.40 -10.27 -8.56
N VAL A 344 -12.56 -9.77 -9.77
CA VAL A 344 -11.90 -10.30 -10.97
C VAL A 344 -11.19 -9.22 -11.75
N THR A 345 -9.99 -9.52 -12.22
CA THR A 345 -9.23 -8.67 -13.14
C THR A 345 -9.92 -8.62 -14.50
N ILE A 346 -10.39 -7.43 -14.88
CA ILE A 346 -11.18 -7.22 -16.11
C ILE A 346 -10.44 -6.44 -17.18
N ALA A 347 -9.38 -5.71 -16.83
CA ALA A 347 -8.67 -4.85 -17.77
C ALA A 347 -7.23 -4.56 -17.33
N LYS A 348 -6.40 -4.16 -18.31
CA LYS A 348 -5.15 -3.44 -18.11
C LYS A 348 -5.39 -1.97 -18.32
N TYR A 349 -4.65 -1.10 -17.61
CA TYR A 349 -4.75 0.34 -17.84
C TYR A 349 -3.44 0.94 -18.37
N TYR A 350 -3.60 1.95 -19.18
CA TYR A 350 -2.54 2.69 -19.87
C TYR A 350 -2.66 4.16 -19.49
N ILE A 351 -1.59 4.75 -19.00
CA ILE A 351 -1.53 6.15 -18.57
C ILE A 351 -1.36 7.10 -19.79
N PRO A 352 -1.37 8.42 -19.65
CA PRO A 352 -1.51 9.34 -20.79
C PRO A 352 -0.52 9.16 -21.95
N SER A 353 0.72 8.78 -21.68
CA SER A 353 1.71 8.47 -22.73
C SER A 353 1.37 7.22 -23.55
N GLY A 354 0.42 6.41 -23.10
CA GLY A 354 0.05 5.13 -23.70
C GLY A 354 0.84 3.93 -23.17
N ARG A 355 1.73 4.12 -22.21
CA ARG A 355 2.50 3.03 -21.57
C ARG A 355 1.67 2.23 -20.58
N LEU A 356 1.93 0.93 -20.52
CA LEU A 356 1.47 0.02 -19.48
C LEU A 356 2.53 -0.02 -18.38
N ILE A 357 2.11 0.12 -17.12
CA ILE A 357 3.04 0.12 -15.98
C ILE A 357 3.18 -1.24 -15.29
N GLN A 358 2.41 -2.24 -15.71
CA GLN A 358 2.40 -3.58 -15.11
C GLN A 358 3.80 -4.21 -15.10
N GLU A 359 4.31 -4.55 -13.90
CA GLU A 359 5.63 -5.18 -13.76
C GLU A 359 5.58 -6.69 -14.06
N VAL A 360 4.58 -7.38 -13.54
CA VAL A 360 4.50 -8.85 -13.57
C VAL A 360 3.56 -9.32 -14.68
N ASP A 361 4.03 -10.25 -15.49
CA ASP A 361 3.20 -10.97 -16.48
C ASP A 361 2.66 -12.26 -15.85
N TYR A 362 1.45 -12.19 -15.32
CA TYR A 362 0.79 -13.35 -14.69
C TYR A 362 0.36 -14.44 -15.68
N GLY A 363 0.38 -14.18 -16.99
CA GLY A 363 0.13 -15.18 -18.01
C GLY A 363 1.31 -16.12 -18.30
N ASN A 364 2.49 -15.80 -17.79
CA ASN A 364 3.71 -16.56 -18.05
C ASN A 364 4.53 -16.78 -16.77
N ARG A 365 5.03 -18.02 -16.60
CA ARG A 365 5.89 -18.41 -15.48
C ARG A 365 7.32 -18.71 -15.95
N ASN A 366 8.28 -18.54 -15.07
CA ASN A 366 9.65 -19.02 -15.20
C ASN A 366 9.70 -20.52 -14.88
N ASP A 367 10.84 -21.16 -15.18
CA ASP A 367 11.04 -22.59 -14.92
C ASP A 367 11.00 -22.95 -13.41
N ASP A 368 11.25 -21.98 -12.53
CA ASP A 368 11.15 -22.10 -11.07
C ASP A 368 9.73 -21.88 -10.52
N GLY A 369 8.74 -21.65 -11.41
CA GLY A 369 7.34 -21.40 -11.04
C GLY A 369 7.00 -19.95 -10.72
N THR A 370 7.98 -19.05 -10.62
CA THR A 370 7.73 -17.62 -10.42
C THR A 370 7.16 -16.96 -11.67
N PHE A 371 6.37 -15.89 -11.51
CA PHE A 371 5.85 -15.15 -12.65
C PHE A 371 6.95 -14.37 -13.37
N LYS A 372 6.83 -14.26 -14.69
CA LYS A 372 7.76 -13.48 -15.50
C LYS A 372 7.52 -11.98 -15.31
N LYS A 373 8.57 -11.19 -15.45
CA LYS A 373 8.42 -9.74 -15.59
C LYS A 373 7.88 -9.40 -16.98
N THR A 374 7.00 -8.42 -17.07
CA THR A 374 6.42 -7.93 -18.34
C THR A 374 7.53 -7.45 -19.27
N THR A 375 8.49 -6.69 -18.71
CA THR A 375 9.67 -6.18 -19.42
C THR A 375 10.87 -6.11 -18.48
N THR A 376 12.06 -6.03 -19.05
CA THR A 376 13.28 -5.62 -18.36
C THR A 376 13.65 -4.20 -18.78
N ASP A 377 14.47 -3.49 -18.01
CA ASP A 377 14.87 -2.11 -18.35
C ASP A 377 15.51 -2.02 -19.76
N SER A 378 16.12 -3.11 -20.24
CA SER A 378 16.72 -3.19 -21.58
C SER A 378 15.72 -3.49 -22.70
N THR A 379 14.58 -4.11 -22.41
CA THR A 379 13.56 -4.50 -23.41
C THR A 379 12.31 -3.63 -23.37
N ALA A 380 12.18 -2.75 -22.36
CA ALA A 380 11.05 -1.86 -22.17
C ALA A 380 10.94 -0.86 -23.33
N ARG A 381 9.75 -0.75 -23.92
CA ARG A 381 9.46 0.25 -24.96
C ARG A 381 9.54 1.65 -24.37
N VAL A 382 10.06 2.58 -25.17
CA VAL A 382 10.14 4.00 -24.83
C VAL A 382 8.87 4.70 -25.28
N PHE A 383 8.32 5.53 -24.40
CA PHE A 383 7.21 6.43 -24.63
C PHE A 383 7.65 7.87 -24.30
N HIS A 384 6.82 8.84 -24.60
CA HIS A 384 7.15 10.24 -24.35
C HIS A 384 6.03 10.93 -23.58
N THR A 385 6.41 11.78 -22.64
CA THR A 385 5.50 12.68 -21.93
C THR A 385 5.00 13.80 -22.84
N ALA A 386 4.10 14.64 -22.37
CA ALA A 386 3.54 15.77 -23.13
C ALA A 386 4.61 16.73 -23.66
N HIS A 387 5.70 16.95 -22.93
CA HIS A 387 6.84 17.78 -23.34
C HIS A 387 8.00 16.99 -23.96
N GLY A 388 7.80 15.69 -24.26
CA GLY A 388 8.78 14.85 -24.96
C GLY A 388 9.88 14.23 -24.10
N ARG A 389 9.72 14.16 -22.77
CA ARG A 389 10.63 13.40 -21.90
C ARG A 389 10.44 11.89 -22.14
N GLU A 390 11.53 11.14 -22.15
CA GLU A 390 11.47 9.70 -22.26
C GLU A 390 10.93 9.07 -20.96
N VAL A 391 9.95 8.18 -21.10
CA VAL A 391 9.43 7.28 -20.05
C VAL A 391 9.30 5.88 -20.61
N ARG A 392 9.33 4.87 -19.75
CA ARG A 392 9.34 3.47 -20.17
C ARG A 392 8.12 2.71 -19.68
N GLU A 393 7.72 1.67 -20.40
CA GLU A 393 6.68 0.75 -19.96
C GLU A 393 7.22 -0.30 -18.97
N GLY A 394 6.31 -0.90 -18.18
CA GLY A 394 6.63 -1.94 -17.22
C GLY A 394 7.34 -1.43 -15.97
N GLY A 395 7.37 -2.26 -14.95
CA GLY A 395 8.10 -1.98 -13.71
C GLY A 395 7.63 -0.76 -12.91
N GLY A 396 6.36 -0.40 -12.98
CA GLY A 396 5.80 0.73 -12.24
C GLY A 396 6.21 2.11 -12.77
N ILE A 397 6.09 3.13 -11.91
CA ILE A 397 6.47 4.50 -12.19
C ILE A 397 7.90 4.74 -11.70
N MET A 398 8.78 5.13 -12.61
CA MET A 398 10.15 5.54 -12.28
C MET A 398 10.13 7.00 -11.84
N PRO A 399 10.70 7.36 -10.68
CA PRO A 399 10.76 8.74 -10.25
C PRO A 399 11.70 9.59 -11.12
N ASP A 400 11.40 10.88 -11.22
CA ASP A 400 12.24 11.88 -11.90
C ASP A 400 13.46 12.25 -11.04
N ILE A 401 13.27 12.26 -9.71
CA ILE A 401 14.33 12.42 -8.71
C ILE A 401 14.33 11.19 -7.82
N LYS A 402 15.42 10.43 -7.88
CA LYS A 402 15.57 9.21 -7.10
C LYS A 402 16.00 9.54 -5.67
N VAL A 403 15.24 9.00 -4.72
CA VAL A 403 15.57 8.96 -3.29
C VAL A 403 15.48 7.51 -2.85
N GLU A 404 16.56 6.98 -2.32
CA GLU A 404 16.54 5.62 -1.80
C GLU A 404 15.83 5.59 -0.44
N PRO A 405 14.95 4.62 -0.19
CA PRO A 405 14.35 4.44 1.12
C PRO A 405 15.43 4.20 2.18
N ARG A 406 15.20 4.68 3.39
CA ARG A 406 16.05 4.30 4.53
C ARG A 406 16.06 2.78 4.67
N GLU A 407 17.23 2.20 4.70
CA GLU A 407 17.38 0.78 4.95
C GLU A 407 17.05 0.48 6.42
N LEU A 408 16.05 -0.37 6.65
CA LEU A 408 15.69 -0.79 7.99
C LEU A 408 16.81 -1.66 8.59
N LYS A 409 17.54 -1.12 9.56
CA LYS A 409 18.62 -1.83 10.23
C LYS A 409 18.10 -2.95 11.11
N ARG A 410 18.86 -4.05 11.23
CA ARG A 410 18.42 -5.26 11.93
C ARG A 410 17.98 -5.00 13.38
N VAL A 411 18.76 -4.21 14.13
CA VAL A 411 18.40 -3.88 15.52
C VAL A 411 17.07 -3.11 15.58
N VAL A 412 16.81 -2.19 14.64
CA VAL A 412 15.55 -1.44 14.55
C VAL A 412 14.40 -2.38 14.22
N TYR A 413 14.62 -3.29 13.25
CA TYR A 413 13.63 -4.35 12.95
C TYR A 413 13.31 -5.21 14.17
N ASN A 414 14.31 -5.64 14.95
CA ASN A 414 14.10 -6.45 16.15
C ASN A 414 13.33 -5.67 17.23
N ILE A 415 13.61 -4.37 17.39
CA ILE A 415 12.86 -3.48 18.29
C ILE A 415 11.37 -3.47 17.90
N MET A 416 11.07 -3.26 16.62
CA MET A 416 9.69 -3.23 16.11
C MET A 416 9.01 -4.61 16.18
N ARG A 417 9.69 -5.68 15.77
CA ARG A 417 9.15 -7.05 15.79
C ARG A 417 8.70 -7.46 17.19
N ASP A 418 9.48 -7.11 18.20
CA ASP A 418 9.24 -7.50 19.60
C ASP A 418 8.49 -6.40 20.37
N HIS A 419 8.10 -5.30 19.68
CA HIS A 419 7.30 -4.19 20.21
C HIS A 419 7.95 -3.43 21.38
N TRP A 420 9.28 -3.35 21.45
CA TRP A 420 9.98 -2.57 22.48
C TRP A 420 9.68 -1.08 22.36
N ASP A 421 9.57 -0.55 21.16
CA ASP A 421 9.17 0.81 20.81
C ASP A 421 7.74 1.11 21.30
N PHE A 422 6.80 0.21 21.01
CA PHE A 422 5.41 0.33 21.43
C PHE A 422 5.27 0.35 22.95
N ASP A 423 5.91 -0.59 23.66
CA ASP A 423 5.83 -0.70 25.13
C ASP A 423 6.50 0.48 25.81
N PHE A 424 7.67 0.89 25.32
CA PHE A 424 8.35 2.07 25.84
C PHE A 424 7.53 3.34 25.67
N ALA A 425 7.04 3.61 24.45
CA ALA A 425 6.24 4.81 24.19
C ALA A 425 4.96 4.83 25.04
N THR A 426 4.33 3.67 25.26
CA THR A 426 3.15 3.56 26.14
C THR A 426 3.50 3.93 27.57
N LYS A 427 4.61 3.41 28.11
CA LYS A 427 5.11 3.76 29.45
C LYS A 427 5.47 5.23 29.54
N TYR A 428 6.26 5.71 28.59
CA TYR A 428 6.77 7.08 28.57
C TYR A 428 5.64 8.11 28.56
N VAL A 429 4.65 7.92 27.68
CA VAL A 429 3.47 8.80 27.63
C VAL A 429 2.63 8.72 28.90
N ALA A 430 2.47 7.54 29.50
CA ALA A 430 1.75 7.42 30.78
C ALA A 430 2.38 8.27 31.89
N GLN A 431 3.69 8.44 31.87
CA GLN A 431 4.46 9.18 32.92
C GLN A 431 4.69 10.64 32.56
N HIS A 432 4.82 11.01 31.28
CA HIS A 432 5.31 12.33 30.84
C HIS A 432 4.36 13.11 29.93
N ALA A 433 3.09 12.65 29.72
CA ALA A 433 2.17 13.26 28.74
C ALA A 433 2.03 14.80 28.84
N LYS A 434 2.18 15.37 30.03
CA LYS A 434 2.03 16.82 30.25
C LYS A 434 3.26 17.64 29.81
N ASP A 435 4.42 17.00 29.73
CA ASP A 435 5.71 17.62 29.44
C ASP A 435 6.10 17.47 27.96
N ILE A 436 5.34 16.72 27.19
CA ILE A 436 5.62 16.43 25.79
C ILE A 436 5.10 17.59 24.93
N PRO A 437 5.97 18.29 24.16
CA PRO A 437 5.57 19.38 23.29
C PRO A 437 4.73 18.89 22.09
N ASN A 438 4.21 19.84 21.29
CA ASN A 438 3.47 19.51 20.08
C ASN A 438 4.35 18.72 19.06
N PRO A 439 3.74 18.00 18.10
CA PRO A 439 4.48 17.14 17.17
C PRO A 439 5.54 17.85 16.34
N ALA A 440 5.32 19.14 16.00
CA ALA A 440 6.28 19.90 15.19
C ALA A 440 7.58 20.19 15.94
N ASP A 441 7.54 20.28 17.28
CA ASP A 441 8.68 20.65 18.12
C ASP A 441 9.29 19.46 18.87
N PHE A 442 8.55 18.33 19.00
CA PHE A 442 9.00 17.15 19.72
C PHE A 442 10.24 16.52 19.09
N GLN A 443 11.23 16.22 19.89
CA GLN A 443 12.43 15.46 19.53
C GLN A 443 12.77 14.47 20.65
N VAL A 444 13.22 13.28 20.26
CA VAL A 444 13.78 12.31 21.21
C VAL A 444 15.15 12.84 21.68
N THR A 445 15.19 13.33 22.91
CA THR A 445 16.41 13.85 23.54
C THR A 445 17.33 12.71 23.99
N ASP A 446 18.54 13.06 24.45
CA ASP A 446 19.46 12.09 25.06
C ASP A 446 18.84 11.39 26.26
N ASP A 447 18.09 12.12 27.08
CA ASP A 447 17.42 11.55 28.27
C ASP A 447 16.36 10.51 27.87
N ILE A 448 15.51 10.82 26.88
CA ILE A 448 14.49 9.89 26.36
C ILE A 448 15.15 8.64 25.77
N PHE A 449 16.21 8.82 25.01
CA PHE A 449 16.93 7.71 24.41
C PHE A 449 17.61 6.83 25.47
N ASN A 450 18.23 7.41 26.47
CA ASN A 450 18.84 6.67 27.57
C ASN A 450 17.79 5.95 28.44
N GLU A 451 16.62 6.56 28.63
CA GLU A 451 15.49 5.89 29.29
C GLU A 451 15.01 4.68 28.48
N PHE A 452 14.97 4.80 27.14
CA PHE A 452 14.66 3.67 26.26
C PHE A 452 15.72 2.55 26.37
N LYS A 453 17.01 2.88 26.35
CA LYS A 453 18.09 1.89 26.55
C LYS A 453 17.92 1.15 27.89
N ALA A 454 17.63 1.87 28.96
CA ALA A 454 17.40 1.29 30.29
C ALA A 454 16.09 0.46 30.37
N PHE A 455 15.12 0.75 29.50
CA PHE A 455 13.86 0.02 29.43
C PHE A 455 14.01 -1.36 28.79
N ILE A 456 14.88 -1.50 27.80
CA ILE A 456 15.12 -2.78 27.12
C ILE A 456 15.81 -3.74 28.10
N ASN A 457 15.21 -4.93 28.26
CA ASN A 457 15.82 -6.01 29.02
C ASN A 457 16.78 -6.81 28.13
N PRO A 458 18.11 -6.75 28.32
CA PRO A 458 19.07 -7.46 27.48
C PRO A 458 18.90 -8.99 27.43
N GLU A 459 18.35 -9.59 28.49
CA GLU A 459 18.12 -11.04 28.58
C GLU A 459 16.92 -11.49 27.72
N LYS A 460 16.01 -10.55 27.39
CA LYS A 460 14.79 -10.78 26.59
C LYS A 460 14.89 -10.24 25.19
N PHE A 461 15.94 -9.46 24.87
CA PHE A 461 16.13 -8.92 23.54
C PHE A 461 16.67 -10.00 22.59
N GLU A 462 15.92 -10.31 21.56
CA GLU A 462 16.27 -11.36 20.60
C GLU A 462 16.87 -10.76 19.34
N TYR A 463 18.10 -11.18 19.01
CA TYR A 463 18.75 -10.89 17.75
C TYR A 463 18.47 -11.95 16.69
N ASP A 464 18.36 -11.54 15.43
CA ASP A 464 18.30 -12.48 14.29
C ASP A 464 19.61 -13.25 14.03
N LYS A 465 20.72 -12.83 14.66
CA LYS A 465 22.06 -13.48 14.60
C LYS A 465 22.51 -13.93 13.20
N VAL A 466 22.15 -13.18 12.16
CA VAL A 466 22.38 -13.57 10.76
C VAL A 466 23.87 -13.70 10.45
N CYS A 467 24.70 -12.75 10.90
CA CYS A 467 26.14 -12.80 10.70
C CYS A 467 26.79 -13.99 11.40
N GLU A 468 26.37 -14.29 12.63
CA GLU A 468 26.85 -15.45 13.40
C GLU A 468 26.49 -16.76 12.71
N GLN A 469 25.22 -16.89 12.23
CA GLN A 469 24.76 -18.06 11.49
C GLN A 469 25.51 -18.26 10.18
N GLN A 470 25.75 -17.20 9.42
CA GLN A 470 26.51 -17.27 8.17
C GLN A 470 28.00 -17.63 8.43
N LEU A 471 28.59 -17.06 9.47
CA LEU A 471 29.97 -17.39 9.86
C LEU A 471 30.09 -18.86 10.28
N ALA A 472 29.15 -19.37 11.06
CA ALA A 472 29.10 -20.79 11.45
C ALA A 472 28.92 -21.70 10.22
N ALA A 473 28.06 -21.34 9.28
CA ALA A 473 27.88 -22.07 8.03
C ALA A 473 29.15 -22.09 7.19
N LEU A 474 29.82 -20.92 7.03
CA LEU A 474 31.09 -20.82 6.31
C LEU A 474 32.18 -21.67 6.98
N ARG A 475 32.28 -21.64 8.32
CA ARG A 475 33.23 -22.46 9.08
C ARG A 475 33.00 -23.96 8.82
N LYS A 476 31.72 -24.39 8.82
CA LYS A 476 31.34 -25.78 8.53
C LYS A 476 31.76 -26.19 7.10
N THR A 477 31.52 -25.33 6.11
CA THR A 477 31.92 -25.58 4.72
C THR A 477 33.45 -25.65 4.58
N ALA A 478 34.17 -24.69 5.16
CA ALA A 478 35.63 -24.69 5.16
C ALA A 478 36.22 -25.94 5.81
N THR A 479 35.60 -26.47 6.86
CA THR A 479 35.98 -27.74 7.48
C THR A 479 35.77 -28.91 6.52
N ALA A 480 34.62 -28.99 5.86
CA ALA A 480 34.30 -30.07 4.92
C ALA A 480 35.22 -30.06 3.68
N GLU A 481 35.65 -28.91 3.24
CA GLU A 481 36.58 -28.73 2.09
C GLU A 481 38.05 -28.82 2.47
N GLY A 482 38.38 -29.02 3.77
CA GLY A 482 39.75 -29.21 4.23
C GLY A 482 40.60 -27.94 4.36
N TYR A 483 39.94 -26.75 4.40
CA TYR A 483 40.63 -25.46 4.57
C TYR A 483 40.90 -25.09 6.03
N MET A 484 40.48 -25.91 6.99
CA MET A 484 40.70 -25.62 8.42
C MET A 484 42.08 -26.05 8.87
N ASN A 485 42.83 -25.12 9.44
CA ASN A 485 44.10 -25.29 10.13
C ASN A 485 44.21 -24.29 11.28
N ASP A 486 45.27 -24.28 12.04
CA ASP A 486 45.44 -23.41 13.20
C ASP A 486 45.24 -21.91 12.86
N SER A 487 45.76 -21.47 11.72
CA SER A 487 45.68 -20.08 11.27
C SER A 487 44.23 -19.71 10.88
N THR A 488 43.54 -20.57 10.11
CA THR A 488 42.16 -20.31 9.71
C THR A 488 41.20 -20.40 10.88
N THR A 489 41.45 -21.35 11.81
CA THR A 489 40.70 -21.45 13.07
C THR A 489 40.81 -20.17 13.88
N ALA A 490 41.99 -19.63 14.08
CA ALA A 490 42.24 -18.39 14.82
C ALA A 490 41.53 -17.17 14.16
N LEU A 491 41.47 -17.14 12.81
CA LEU A 491 40.75 -16.09 12.09
C LEU A 491 39.22 -16.19 12.28
N PHE A 492 38.68 -17.41 12.22
CA PHE A 492 37.25 -17.63 12.51
C PHE A 492 36.89 -17.23 13.95
N ASP A 493 37.70 -17.66 14.94
CA ASP A 493 37.45 -17.33 16.35
C ASP A 493 37.55 -15.82 16.58
N ARG A 494 38.48 -15.13 15.91
CA ARG A 494 38.58 -13.67 15.99
C ARG A 494 37.37 -12.96 15.33
N LEU A 495 36.89 -13.45 14.19
CA LEU A 495 35.71 -12.93 13.53
C LEU A 495 34.46 -13.15 14.40
N GLU A 496 34.30 -14.33 14.99
CA GLU A 496 33.19 -14.64 15.90
C GLU A 496 33.15 -13.67 17.09
N ALA A 497 34.31 -13.39 17.70
CA ALA A 497 34.43 -12.44 18.80
C ALA A 497 34.10 -10.98 18.37
N LEU A 498 34.49 -10.59 17.14
CA LEU A 498 34.26 -9.22 16.63
C LEU A 498 32.80 -9.01 16.14
N LEU A 499 32.12 -10.08 15.71
CA LEU A 499 30.74 -10.03 15.21
C LEU A 499 29.70 -10.30 16.31
N LYS A 500 30.15 -10.57 17.54
CA LYS A 500 29.25 -10.76 18.67
C LYS A 500 28.47 -9.49 18.94
N HIS A 501 27.14 -9.60 18.97
CA HIS A 501 26.28 -8.47 19.26
C HIS A 501 26.51 -7.90 20.66
N ASP A 502 26.60 -6.59 20.74
CA ASP A 502 26.57 -5.79 21.97
C ASP A 502 25.39 -4.85 21.87
N LEU A 503 24.34 -5.09 22.68
CA LEU A 503 23.08 -4.35 22.59
C LEU A 503 23.28 -2.86 22.83
N ASP A 504 24.08 -2.48 23.80
CA ASP A 504 24.32 -1.08 24.15
C ASP A 504 25.01 -0.34 22.99
N HIS A 505 26.03 -0.95 22.42
CA HIS A 505 26.73 -0.46 21.24
C HIS A 505 25.81 -0.37 20.02
N ASP A 506 25.02 -1.41 19.75
CA ASP A 506 24.11 -1.46 18.59
C ASP A 506 23.01 -0.42 18.66
N LEU A 507 22.47 -0.17 19.86
CA LEU A 507 21.48 0.89 20.09
C LEU A 507 22.08 2.28 19.81
N ASP A 508 23.32 2.55 20.29
CA ASP A 508 24.00 3.82 20.07
C ASP A 508 24.33 4.04 18.58
N LEU A 509 24.82 2.98 17.91
CA LEU A 509 25.16 3.02 16.49
C LEU A 509 23.96 3.38 15.61
N HIS A 510 22.75 2.93 15.99
CA HIS A 510 21.53 3.14 15.23
C HIS A 510 20.59 4.16 15.90
N ARG A 511 21.13 4.99 16.77
CA ARG A 511 20.39 5.99 17.55
C ARG A 511 19.44 6.85 16.72
N ARG A 512 19.88 7.32 15.54
CA ARG A 512 19.06 8.17 14.67
C ARG A 512 17.75 7.47 14.25
N ASP A 513 17.87 6.23 13.77
CA ASP A 513 16.72 5.47 13.28
C ASP A 513 15.77 5.06 14.43
N ILE A 514 16.36 4.69 15.57
CA ILE A 514 15.60 4.38 16.79
C ILE A 514 14.88 5.63 17.31
N SER A 515 15.54 6.79 17.37
CA SER A 515 14.92 8.03 17.80
C SER A 515 13.78 8.47 16.88
N TYR A 516 13.92 8.27 15.57
CA TYR A 516 12.86 8.50 14.61
C TYR A 516 11.64 7.60 14.89
N LEU A 517 11.85 6.29 15.11
CA LEU A 517 10.80 5.34 15.46
C LEU A 517 10.09 5.71 16.76
N LEU A 518 10.84 5.97 17.83
CA LEU A 518 10.29 6.35 19.13
C LEU A 518 9.50 7.67 19.05
N GLY A 519 9.99 8.63 18.26
CA GLY A 519 9.31 9.90 18.06
C GLY A 519 7.92 9.71 17.45
N GLN A 520 7.79 8.84 16.47
CA GLN A 520 6.51 8.52 15.83
C GLN A 520 5.56 7.82 16.81
N GLU A 521 6.05 6.82 17.54
CA GLU A 521 5.27 6.05 18.51
C GLU A 521 4.74 6.93 19.65
N ILE A 522 5.56 7.83 20.17
CA ILE A 522 5.16 8.77 21.23
C ILE A 522 4.11 9.75 20.70
N MET A 523 4.30 10.28 19.49
CA MET A 523 3.37 11.25 18.90
C MET A 523 2.03 10.61 18.51
N ASP A 524 2.01 9.37 18.06
CA ASP A 524 0.77 8.65 17.78
C ASP A 524 -0.14 8.54 19.02
N ARG A 525 0.43 8.27 20.17
CA ARG A 525 -0.32 8.14 21.43
C ARG A 525 -0.98 9.40 21.93
N LEU A 526 -0.39 10.56 21.63
CA LEU A 526 -0.88 11.86 22.09
C LEU A 526 -1.69 12.61 21.04
N TYR A 527 -1.29 12.47 19.78
CA TYR A 527 -1.82 13.26 18.67
C TYR A 527 -2.28 12.41 17.51
N TYR A 528 -2.43 11.09 17.70
CA TYR A 528 -2.90 10.11 16.72
C TYR A 528 -2.02 10.10 15.46
N GLN A 529 -2.47 9.43 14.41
CA GLN A 529 -1.76 9.37 13.13
C GLN A 529 -1.38 10.75 12.57
N ARG A 530 -2.18 11.77 12.87
CA ARG A 530 -1.87 13.15 12.49
C ARG A 530 -0.55 13.63 13.11
N GLY A 531 -0.37 13.40 14.41
CA GLY A 531 0.87 13.78 15.09
C GLY A 531 2.08 12.98 14.67
N GLN A 532 1.88 11.69 14.40
CA GLN A 532 2.89 10.80 13.83
C GLN A 532 3.43 11.36 12.52
N VAL A 533 2.55 11.63 11.54
CA VAL A 533 2.96 12.18 10.24
C VAL A 533 3.62 13.54 10.38
N GLN A 534 3.05 14.44 11.20
CA GLN A 534 3.61 15.77 11.43
C GLN A 534 5.01 15.71 12.05
N ASN A 535 5.30 14.74 12.89
CA ASN A 535 6.63 14.52 13.44
C ASN A 535 7.59 13.91 12.41
N ALA A 536 7.11 12.92 11.65
CA ALA A 536 7.91 12.22 10.64
C ALA A 536 8.47 13.13 9.54
N ILE A 537 7.67 14.08 9.05
CA ILE A 537 8.05 14.99 7.95
C ILE A 537 9.13 16.03 8.31
N LYS A 538 9.58 16.11 9.56
CA LYS A 538 10.63 17.04 9.98
C LYS A 538 12.03 16.63 9.52
N ASP A 539 12.25 15.33 9.38
CA ASP A 539 13.53 14.72 9.02
C ASP A 539 13.31 13.71 7.89
N ASP A 540 12.84 14.23 6.75
CA ASP A 540 12.36 13.47 5.60
C ASP A 540 13.20 13.78 4.36
N GLU A 541 14.03 12.83 3.91
CA GLU A 541 14.93 13.00 2.78
C GLU A 541 14.18 13.24 1.45
N TYR A 542 12.94 12.78 1.33
CA TYR A 542 12.10 13.05 0.15
C TYR A 542 11.64 14.50 0.12
N LEU A 543 11.25 15.05 1.28
CA LEU A 543 10.92 16.46 1.40
C LEU A 543 12.14 17.35 1.23
N ASP A 544 13.32 16.92 1.69
CA ASP A 544 14.57 17.62 1.43
C ASP A 544 14.89 17.68 -0.07
N ALA A 545 14.65 16.59 -0.80
CA ALA A 545 14.81 16.55 -2.25
C ALA A 545 13.81 17.47 -2.96
N ALA A 546 12.54 17.46 -2.52
CA ALA A 546 11.50 18.35 -3.03
C ALA A 546 11.87 19.83 -2.78
N LYS A 547 12.34 20.15 -1.57
CA LYS A 547 12.81 21.50 -1.22
C LYS A 547 13.96 21.97 -2.11
N LYS A 548 15.01 21.16 -2.27
CA LYS A 548 16.15 21.51 -3.14
C LYS A 548 15.72 21.80 -4.57
N MET A 549 14.78 21.04 -5.09
CA MET A 549 14.19 21.25 -6.41
C MET A 549 13.37 22.55 -6.48
N PHE A 550 12.49 22.80 -5.50
CA PHE A 550 11.64 23.99 -5.48
C PHE A 550 12.43 25.29 -5.25
N ASP A 551 13.50 25.23 -4.47
CA ASP A 551 14.41 26.38 -4.26
C ASP A 551 15.18 26.75 -5.55
N ASN A 552 15.17 25.87 -6.56
CA ASN A 552 15.73 26.12 -7.89
C ASN A 552 14.66 25.99 -8.99
N PRO A 553 13.91 27.07 -9.27
CA PRO A 553 12.84 27.05 -10.29
C PRO A 553 13.32 26.63 -11.68
N GLY A 554 14.58 26.90 -12.01
CA GLY A 554 15.19 26.47 -13.28
C GLY A 554 15.34 24.94 -13.36
N GLU A 555 15.59 24.28 -12.26
CA GLU A 555 15.66 22.83 -12.18
C GLU A 555 14.28 22.17 -12.35
N TYR A 556 13.26 22.68 -11.63
CA TYR A 556 11.88 22.23 -11.80
C TYR A 556 11.45 22.29 -13.27
N GLN A 557 11.69 23.44 -13.94
CA GLN A 557 11.37 23.62 -15.36
C GLN A 557 12.18 22.67 -16.25
N ARG A 558 13.46 22.47 -15.95
CA ARG A 558 14.35 21.57 -16.70
C ARG A 558 13.88 20.11 -16.58
N ILE A 559 13.53 19.66 -15.39
CA ILE A 559 13.04 18.28 -15.16
C ILE A 559 11.76 18.05 -15.96
N LEU A 560 10.81 18.98 -15.95
CA LEU A 560 9.55 18.87 -16.68
C LEU A 560 9.67 19.25 -18.18
N ASN A 561 10.87 19.58 -18.67
CA ASN A 561 11.11 20.01 -20.04
C ASN A 561 10.15 21.13 -20.50
N ILE A 562 9.83 22.06 -19.59
CA ILE A 562 8.92 23.16 -19.87
C ILE A 562 9.60 24.12 -20.84
N PRO A 563 9.01 24.41 -22.03
CA PRO A 563 9.61 25.32 -22.99
C PRO A 563 9.79 26.72 -22.40
N ALA A 564 10.97 27.31 -22.56
CA ALA A 564 11.22 28.67 -22.15
C ALA A 564 10.19 29.61 -22.81
N LYS A 565 9.50 30.45 -22.04
CA LYS A 565 8.58 31.46 -22.59
C LYS A 565 9.38 32.32 -23.56
N LYS A 566 9.10 32.21 -24.86
CA LYS A 566 9.65 33.12 -25.88
C LYS A 566 9.27 34.54 -25.46
N GLY A 567 10.27 35.35 -25.04
CA GLY A 567 10.07 36.72 -24.68
C GLY A 567 9.38 37.44 -25.85
N LYS A 568 8.26 38.13 -25.57
CA LYS A 568 7.63 39.01 -26.57
C LYS A 568 8.69 40.00 -27.01
N SER A 569 9.28 39.78 -28.17
CA SER A 569 10.13 40.77 -28.86
C SER A 569 9.29 42.02 -29.08
N ASN A 570 9.54 43.05 -28.30
CA ASN A 570 9.04 44.39 -28.54
C ASN A 570 9.65 44.90 -29.86
N LYS A 571 9.07 44.53 -31.00
CA LYS A 571 9.31 45.25 -32.23
C LYS A 571 8.69 46.66 -32.07
N LYS A 572 9.47 47.59 -31.52
CA LYS A 572 9.20 49.01 -31.71
C LYS A 572 9.22 49.27 -33.23
N LYS A 573 8.06 49.50 -33.81
CA LYS A 573 7.97 50.10 -35.13
C LYS A 573 8.57 51.53 -35.02
N LYS A 574 9.63 51.76 -35.75
CA LYS A 574 10.04 53.10 -36.16
C LYS A 574 9.13 53.58 -37.25
#